data_f3b923d1b1258f12532df07c131bdc28
#
_entry.id   f3b923d1b1258f12532df07c131bdc28
#
_cell.length_a   1.000
_cell.length_b   1.000
_cell.length_c   1.000
_cell.angle_alpha   90.00
_cell.angle_beta   90.00
_cell.angle_gamma   90.00
#
_symmetry.space_group_name_H-M   'P 1'
#
loop_
_entity.id
_entity.type
_entity.pdbx_description
1 polymer ?
#
loop_
_entity_poly.entity_id
_entity_poly.type
_entity_poly.pdbx_seq_one_letter_code
_entity_poly.pdbx_strand_id
1 'polypeptide(L)'
;MISNIDKENFKKAWQRILSSDRILLVSHINPDVDAISSLGVFSDILKSLGKKYFSFAENKNDNYDYIPHAEDIISSKEELKNIINKNSELGDKYLEYFDLIITFDCGSLERTNLGSEIELLKNKFVIEIDHHVKVSSYADIEIKIQLASNTEILYYFLEENSIEINKNIANCILSGILTDTGNFLYPSVKNETLKISSRMLSLGAQFPKIVNNTLRNKNFSDMKVWAIVLENLRINEKYDIAFSFFTYEDFQNIEKMNLEISEDAFGLIVSFMSSLSEVSTVLLLKEEKMGEIKGNLRVGSTDKDVDVAYLASFLGGGGHKKAAGFMMKGSLIQENDTLRIV
;
A
#
# COMPACT_ATOMS: atom_id res chain seq x y z
N MET A 1 1.28 19.06 -10.18
CA MET A 1 0.57 20.28 -9.67
C MET A 1 -0.90 19.94 -9.59
N ILE A 2 -1.55 20.33 -8.49
CA ILE A 2 -3.00 20.17 -8.28
C ILE A 2 -3.75 21.06 -9.28
N SER A 3 -4.67 20.48 -10.05
CA SER A 3 -5.47 21.21 -11.02
C SER A 3 -6.62 21.98 -10.36
N ASN A 4 -7.23 22.92 -11.07
CA ASN A 4 -8.42 23.61 -10.57
C ASN A 4 -9.62 22.67 -10.37
N ILE A 5 -9.71 21.61 -11.19
CA ILE A 5 -10.74 20.57 -11.07
C ILE A 5 -10.55 19.79 -9.77
N ASP A 6 -9.29 19.42 -9.45
CA ASP A 6 -8.99 18.71 -8.19
C ASP A 6 -9.37 19.56 -6.98
N LYS A 7 -9.03 20.85 -6.99
CA LYS A 7 -9.41 21.80 -5.93
C LYS A 7 -10.92 21.93 -5.76
N GLU A 8 -11.67 21.94 -6.85
CA GLU A 8 -13.13 21.95 -6.81
C GLU A 8 -13.67 20.65 -6.19
N ASN A 9 -13.10 19.50 -6.58
CA ASN A 9 -13.47 18.21 -6.00
C ASN A 9 -13.12 18.13 -4.51
N PHE A 10 -11.98 18.67 -4.07
CA PHE A 10 -11.65 18.79 -2.65
C PHE A 10 -12.72 19.55 -1.85
N LYS A 11 -13.18 20.69 -2.38
CA LYS A 11 -14.24 21.49 -1.74
C LYS A 11 -15.57 20.76 -1.71
N LYS A 12 -15.99 20.15 -2.82
CA LYS A 12 -17.23 19.35 -2.89
C LYS A 12 -17.20 18.18 -1.91
N ALA A 13 -16.09 17.45 -1.86
CA ALA A 13 -15.90 16.35 -0.93
C ALA A 13 -15.99 16.84 0.53
N TRP A 14 -15.32 17.94 0.85
CA TRP A 14 -15.36 18.51 2.20
C TRP A 14 -16.77 18.95 2.60
N GLN A 15 -17.52 19.61 1.73
CA GLN A 15 -18.91 19.98 1.99
C GLN A 15 -19.78 18.74 2.25
N ARG A 16 -19.57 17.67 1.47
CA ARG A 16 -20.31 16.42 1.67
C ARG A 16 -19.96 15.78 3.03
N ILE A 17 -18.69 15.74 3.41
CA ILE A 17 -18.23 15.24 4.71
C ILE A 17 -18.87 16.03 5.86
N LEU A 18 -18.88 17.36 5.77
CA LEU A 18 -19.49 18.21 6.80
C LEU A 18 -21.00 17.97 6.95
N SER A 19 -21.71 17.67 5.88
CA SER A 19 -23.16 17.41 5.88
C SER A 19 -23.54 15.97 6.23
N SER A 20 -22.58 15.06 6.34
CA SER A 20 -22.83 13.65 6.65
C SER A 20 -22.79 13.38 8.14
N ASP A 21 -23.62 12.44 8.61
CA ASP A 21 -23.75 12.09 10.04
C ASP A 21 -23.03 10.79 10.41
N ARG A 22 -23.01 9.82 9.49
CA ARG A 22 -22.46 8.47 9.72
C ARG A 22 -21.54 8.08 8.57
N ILE A 23 -20.27 8.13 8.82
CA ILE A 23 -19.22 8.01 7.80
C ILE A 23 -18.47 6.69 7.96
N LEU A 24 -18.27 5.96 6.86
CA LEU A 24 -17.36 4.83 6.80
C LEU A 24 -16.10 5.22 6.03
N LEU A 25 -14.96 5.10 6.67
CA LEU A 25 -13.64 5.22 6.06
C LEU A 25 -13.16 3.82 5.69
N VAL A 26 -12.72 3.61 4.46
CA VAL A 26 -12.34 2.30 3.94
C VAL A 26 -11.01 2.38 3.22
N SER A 27 -10.16 1.37 3.41
CA SER A 27 -8.94 1.17 2.65
C SER A 27 -8.94 -0.23 1.99
N HIS A 28 -7.90 -0.54 1.24
CA HIS A 28 -7.78 -1.84 0.59
C HIS A 28 -7.47 -2.98 1.58
N ILE A 29 -7.76 -4.21 1.17
CA ILE A 29 -7.38 -5.45 1.87
C ILE A 29 -5.85 -5.54 1.99
N ASN A 30 -5.36 -6.08 3.13
CA ASN A 30 -3.94 -6.11 3.47
C ASN A 30 -3.32 -4.71 3.34
N PRO A 31 -3.82 -3.72 4.11
CA PRO A 31 -3.45 -2.32 3.94
C PRO A 31 -1.96 -2.11 4.24
N ASP A 32 -1.34 -1.25 3.46
CA ASP A 32 0.01 -0.76 3.73
C ASP A 32 0.01 0.49 4.64
N VAL A 33 1.18 1.07 4.84
CA VAL A 33 1.34 2.23 5.73
C VAL A 33 0.65 3.47 5.17
N ASP A 34 0.64 3.70 3.85
CA ASP A 34 -0.02 4.86 3.25
C ASP A 34 -1.54 4.77 3.39
N ALA A 35 -2.09 3.57 3.17
CA ALA A 35 -3.50 3.27 3.37
C ALA A 35 -3.96 3.50 4.84
N ILE A 36 -3.23 2.91 5.81
CA ILE A 36 -3.51 3.10 7.25
C ILE A 36 -3.34 4.55 7.68
N SER A 37 -2.31 5.23 7.18
CA SER A 37 -2.06 6.65 7.46
C SER A 37 -3.17 7.54 6.90
N SER A 38 -3.69 7.20 5.73
CA SER A 38 -4.84 7.92 5.13
C SER A 38 -6.10 7.81 5.99
N LEU A 39 -6.39 6.61 6.50
CA LEU A 39 -7.46 6.41 7.49
C LEU A 39 -7.19 7.21 8.76
N GLY A 40 -5.96 7.22 9.25
CA GLY A 40 -5.55 7.96 10.46
C GLY A 40 -5.75 9.47 10.33
N VAL A 41 -5.40 10.06 9.18
CA VAL A 41 -5.66 11.50 8.90
C VAL A 41 -7.14 11.82 9.05
N PHE A 42 -8.01 11.06 8.38
CA PHE A 42 -9.44 11.32 8.41
C PHE A 42 -10.09 10.97 9.75
N SER A 43 -9.60 9.95 10.44
CA SER A 43 -10.04 9.65 11.81
C SER A 43 -9.79 10.82 12.75
N ASP A 44 -8.61 11.45 12.70
CA ASP A 44 -8.28 12.62 13.53
C ASP A 44 -9.20 13.80 13.23
N ILE A 45 -9.45 14.07 11.94
CA ILE A 45 -10.35 15.14 11.49
C ILE A 45 -11.79 14.91 11.97
N LEU A 46 -12.35 13.73 11.70
CA LEU A 46 -13.74 13.42 12.03
C LEU A 46 -13.97 13.39 13.54
N LYS A 47 -12.98 12.90 14.30
CA LYS A 47 -12.98 12.94 15.76
C LYS A 47 -13.00 14.38 16.29
N SER A 48 -12.20 15.27 15.71
CA SER A 48 -12.19 16.70 16.09
C SER A 48 -13.50 17.41 15.78
N LEU A 49 -14.21 16.98 14.74
CA LEU A 49 -15.53 17.50 14.35
C LEU A 49 -16.69 16.87 15.14
N GLY A 50 -16.41 15.90 16.02
CA GLY A 50 -17.44 15.16 16.76
C GLY A 50 -18.36 14.30 15.87
N LYS A 51 -17.88 13.90 14.68
CA LYS A 51 -18.63 13.07 13.73
C LYS A 51 -18.66 11.61 14.17
N LYS A 52 -19.74 10.89 13.84
CA LYS A 52 -19.80 9.43 13.98
C LYS A 52 -19.13 8.78 12.77
N TYR A 53 -18.10 8.04 12.98
CA TYR A 53 -17.40 7.33 11.92
C TYR A 53 -16.91 5.96 12.36
N PHE A 54 -16.60 5.13 11.38
CA PHE A 54 -15.89 3.86 11.53
C PHE A 54 -14.79 3.82 10.49
N SER A 55 -13.65 3.24 10.88
CA SER A 55 -12.52 3.03 9.97
C SER A 55 -12.34 1.53 9.77
N PHE A 56 -12.25 1.10 8.52
CA PHE A 56 -12.20 -0.29 8.13
C PHE A 56 -11.08 -0.56 7.11
N ALA A 57 -10.29 -1.59 7.37
CA ALA A 57 -9.32 -2.13 6.42
C ALA A 57 -9.15 -3.63 6.69
N GLU A 58 -9.64 -4.47 5.78
CA GLU A 58 -9.63 -5.92 5.93
C GLU A 58 -8.21 -6.47 6.05
N ASN A 59 -8.00 -7.41 6.97
CA ASN A 59 -6.70 -8.02 7.25
C ASN A 59 -5.60 -7.03 7.67
N LYS A 60 -5.95 -5.94 8.37
CA LYS A 60 -4.95 -5.09 9.00
C LYS A 60 -4.13 -5.90 9.99
N ASN A 61 -2.82 -5.88 9.90
CA ASN A 61 -1.93 -6.48 10.89
C ASN A 61 -1.66 -5.51 12.06
N ASP A 62 -1.05 -6.01 13.14
CA ASP A 62 -0.82 -5.25 14.37
C ASP A 62 0.44 -4.36 14.33
N ASN A 63 1.16 -4.32 13.21
CA ASN A 63 2.44 -3.59 13.10
C ASN A 63 2.29 -2.07 12.90
N TYR A 64 1.07 -1.53 12.99
CA TYR A 64 0.77 -0.11 12.70
C TYR A 64 0.52 0.74 13.95
N ASP A 65 0.75 0.22 15.16
CA ASP A 65 0.50 0.95 16.44
C ASP A 65 1.25 2.28 16.57
N TYR A 66 2.25 2.52 15.74
CA TYR A 66 2.96 3.79 15.70
C TYR A 66 2.23 4.87 14.90
N ILE A 67 1.22 4.52 14.11
CA ILE A 67 0.40 5.44 13.33
C ILE A 67 -0.81 5.86 14.18
N PRO A 68 -1.07 7.17 14.34
CA PRO A 68 -2.24 7.64 15.07
C PRO A 68 -3.55 7.04 14.54
N HIS A 69 -4.42 6.60 15.45
CA HIS A 69 -5.71 5.98 15.19
C HIS A 69 -5.69 4.61 14.50
N ALA A 70 -4.52 3.99 14.31
CA ALA A 70 -4.45 2.65 13.75
C ALA A 70 -5.13 1.60 14.65
N GLU A 71 -5.13 1.80 15.97
CA GLU A 71 -5.81 0.95 16.94
C GLU A 71 -7.34 0.95 16.80
N ASP A 72 -7.92 2.03 16.26
CA ASP A 72 -9.36 2.19 16.08
C ASP A 72 -9.87 1.55 14.76
N ILE A 73 -8.98 1.04 13.89
CA ILE A 73 -9.32 0.48 12.59
C ILE A 73 -9.81 -0.95 12.75
N ILE A 74 -11.03 -1.21 12.31
CA ILE A 74 -11.65 -2.54 12.28
C ILE A 74 -10.98 -3.38 11.19
N SER A 75 -10.52 -4.57 11.53
CA SER A 75 -9.72 -5.42 10.65
C SER A 75 -10.47 -6.58 9.99
N SER A 76 -11.77 -6.75 10.29
CA SER A 76 -12.59 -7.77 9.65
C SER A 76 -14.00 -7.27 9.35
N LYS A 77 -14.51 -7.67 8.17
CA LYS A 77 -15.88 -7.34 7.75
C LYS A 77 -16.94 -7.88 8.71
N GLU A 78 -16.71 -9.05 9.26
CA GLU A 78 -17.63 -9.65 10.24
C GLU A 78 -17.68 -8.83 11.53
N GLU A 79 -16.55 -8.31 11.98
CA GLU A 79 -16.49 -7.43 13.16
C GLU A 79 -17.24 -6.11 12.89
N LEU A 80 -17.02 -5.48 11.74
CA LEU A 80 -17.74 -4.26 11.35
C LEU A 80 -19.25 -4.50 11.33
N LYS A 81 -19.71 -5.60 10.72
CA LYS A 81 -21.11 -5.99 10.68
C LYS A 81 -21.69 -6.20 12.08
N ASN A 82 -20.96 -6.88 12.95
CA ASN A 82 -21.39 -7.15 14.32
C ASN A 82 -21.50 -5.87 15.15
N ILE A 83 -20.56 -4.93 15.02
CA ILE A 83 -20.59 -3.63 15.71
C ILE A 83 -21.82 -2.82 15.26
N ILE A 84 -22.08 -2.75 13.97
CA ILE A 84 -23.23 -2.01 13.44
C ILE A 84 -24.54 -2.64 13.88
N ASN A 85 -24.66 -3.97 13.82
CA ASN A 85 -25.89 -4.68 14.15
C ASN A 85 -26.22 -4.67 15.65
N LYS A 86 -25.25 -4.44 16.54
CA LYS A 86 -25.52 -4.19 17.97
C LYS A 86 -26.39 -2.96 18.22
N ASN A 87 -26.34 -1.99 17.29
CA ASN A 87 -27.02 -0.69 17.38
C ASN A 87 -28.09 -0.50 16.30
N SER A 88 -28.30 -1.50 15.44
CA SER A 88 -29.26 -1.48 14.34
C SER A 88 -29.68 -2.91 13.99
N GLU A 89 -30.89 -3.11 13.48
CA GLU A 89 -31.38 -4.42 13.05
C GLU A 89 -31.21 -4.62 11.52
N LEU A 90 -30.08 -4.16 10.94
CA LEU A 90 -29.87 -4.15 9.50
C LEU A 90 -29.41 -5.50 8.93
N GLY A 91 -28.87 -6.41 9.77
CA GLY A 91 -28.39 -7.71 9.34
C GLY A 91 -27.30 -7.61 8.25
N ASP A 92 -27.53 -8.27 7.12
CA ASP A 92 -26.61 -8.24 5.97
C ASP A 92 -26.57 -6.88 5.26
N LYS A 93 -27.53 -6.01 5.55
CA LYS A 93 -27.58 -4.65 5.00
C LYS A 93 -26.86 -3.61 5.87
N TYR A 94 -25.89 -4.02 6.70
CA TYR A 94 -25.20 -3.16 7.66
C TYR A 94 -24.59 -1.91 7.04
N LEU A 95 -24.22 -1.92 5.75
CA LEU A 95 -23.73 -0.74 5.02
C LEU A 95 -24.82 0.34 4.83
N GLU A 96 -26.10 -0.01 4.95
CA GLU A 96 -27.20 0.98 4.93
C GLU A 96 -27.15 1.93 6.15
N TYR A 97 -26.39 1.57 7.19
CA TYR A 97 -26.14 2.45 8.34
C TYR A 97 -25.45 3.76 7.96
N PHE A 98 -24.58 3.73 6.96
CA PHE A 98 -23.78 4.88 6.57
C PHE A 98 -24.48 5.74 5.52
N ASP A 99 -24.28 7.06 5.60
CA ASP A 99 -24.74 8.03 4.60
C ASP A 99 -23.60 8.52 3.68
N LEU A 100 -22.34 8.24 4.06
CA LEU A 100 -21.16 8.52 3.28
C LEU A 100 -20.13 7.40 3.47
N ILE A 101 -19.50 7.00 2.36
CA ILE A 101 -18.35 6.09 2.35
C ILE A 101 -17.19 6.84 1.69
N ILE A 102 -16.02 6.80 2.31
CA ILE A 102 -14.80 7.39 1.75
C ILE A 102 -13.76 6.28 1.61
N THR A 103 -13.31 6.05 0.38
CA THR A 103 -12.27 5.05 0.09
C THR A 103 -10.93 5.73 -0.12
N PHE A 104 -9.88 5.14 0.46
CA PHE A 104 -8.52 5.65 0.39
C PHE A 104 -7.58 4.60 -0.19
N ASP A 105 -6.81 4.97 -1.21
CA ASP A 105 -5.69 4.17 -1.70
C ASP A 105 -6.09 2.77 -2.22
N CYS A 106 -7.30 2.64 -2.73
CA CYS A 106 -7.85 1.34 -3.10
C CYS A 106 -7.52 0.90 -4.53
N GLY A 107 -7.29 1.83 -5.46
CA GLY A 107 -7.15 1.55 -6.89
C GLY A 107 -8.44 1.09 -7.54
N SER A 108 -9.19 0.22 -6.89
CA SER A 108 -10.52 -0.24 -7.31
C SER A 108 -11.38 -0.67 -6.12
N LEU A 109 -12.70 -0.73 -6.32
CA LEU A 109 -13.64 -1.09 -5.25
C LEU A 109 -13.48 -2.55 -4.80
N GLU A 110 -13.09 -3.45 -5.69
CA GLU A 110 -12.89 -4.87 -5.38
C GLU A 110 -11.79 -5.06 -4.32
N ARG A 111 -10.78 -4.19 -4.32
CA ARG A 111 -9.69 -4.25 -3.33
C ARG A 111 -10.11 -3.87 -1.91
N THR A 112 -11.30 -3.31 -1.71
CA THR A 112 -11.83 -3.02 -0.37
C THR A 112 -12.37 -4.24 0.37
N ASN A 113 -12.53 -5.38 -0.32
CA ASN A 113 -13.28 -6.58 0.11
C ASN A 113 -14.76 -6.31 0.47
N LEU A 114 -15.27 -5.11 0.17
CA LEU A 114 -16.70 -4.80 0.23
C LEU A 114 -17.41 -5.08 -1.11
N GLY A 115 -16.66 -5.60 -2.10
CA GLY A 115 -17.13 -5.80 -3.47
C GLY A 115 -18.29 -6.78 -3.62
N SER A 116 -18.43 -7.78 -2.71
CA SER A 116 -19.61 -8.65 -2.66
C SER A 116 -20.91 -7.90 -2.30
N GLU A 117 -20.79 -6.67 -1.83
CA GLU A 117 -21.87 -5.78 -1.40
C GLU A 117 -22.00 -4.56 -2.32
N ILE A 118 -21.44 -4.64 -3.53
CA ILE A 118 -21.47 -3.57 -4.56
C ILE A 118 -22.89 -3.04 -4.78
N GLU A 119 -23.90 -3.90 -4.76
CA GLU A 119 -25.30 -3.48 -4.88
C GLU A 119 -25.74 -2.54 -3.75
N LEU A 120 -25.27 -2.76 -2.53
CA LEU A 120 -25.54 -1.87 -1.38
C LEU A 120 -24.77 -0.55 -1.52
N LEU A 121 -23.55 -0.59 -2.09
CA LEU A 121 -22.75 0.60 -2.32
C LEU A 121 -23.30 1.50 -3.43
N LYS A 122 -23.99 0.95 -4.44
CA LYS A 122 -24.62 1.71 -5.53
C LYS A 122 -25.66 2.76 -5.03
N ASN A 123 -26.20 2.54 -3.85
CA ASN A 123 -27.17 3.45 -3.22
C ASN A 123 -26.54 4.38 -2.17
N LYS A 124 -25.21 4.41 -2.07
CA LYS A 124 -24.48 5.25 -1.12
C LYS A 124 -23.70 6.32 -1.84
N PHE A 125 -23.53 7.46 -1.18
CA PHE A 125 -22.62 8.47 -1.69
C PHE A 125 -21.18 8.03 -1.37
N VAL A 126 -20.35 7.91 -2.40
CA VAL A 126 -18.97 7.45 -2.30
C VAL A 126 -18.02 8.55 -2.73
N ILE A 127 -16.98 8.79 -1.92
CA ILE A 127 -15.84 9.63 -2.27
C ILE A 127 -14.61 8.71 -2.38
N GLU A 128 -13.88 8.80 -3.48
CA GLU A 128 -12.62 8.09 -3.68
C GLU A 128 -11.46 9.08 -3.65
N ILE A 129 -10.44 8.79 -2.83
CA ILE A 129 -9.17 9.53 -2.80
C ILE A 129 -8.06 8.54 -3.06
N ASP A 130 -7.35 8.70 -4.19
CA ASP A 130 -6.39 7.69 -4.65
C ASP A 130 -5.27 8.31 -5.50
N HIS A 131 -4.06 7.76 -5.37
CA HIS A 131 -2.90 8.15 -6.18
C HIS A 131 -2.59 7.17 -7.33
N HIS A 132 -3.28 6.03 -7.38
CA HIS A 132 -3.12 5.04 -8.43
C HIS A 132 -3.68 5.50 -9.78
N VAL A 133 -3.20 4.86 -10.86
CA VAL A 133 -3.77 5.06 -12.19
C VAL A 133 -5.22 4.59 -12.19
N LYS A 134 -6.11 5.42 -12.76
CA LYS A 134 -7.54 5.10 -12.82
C LYS A 134 -7.79 3.82 -13.61
N VAL A 135 -8.41 2.84 -12.96
CA VAL A 135 -8.83 1.57 -13.56
C VAL A 135 -10.34 1.59 -13.85
N SER A 136 -11.15 2.06 -12.91
CA SER A 136 -12.62 2.11 -13.02
C SER A 136 -13.18 3.35 -12.31
N SER A 137 -14.41 3.72 -12.63
CA SER A 137 -15.17 4.74 -11.92
C SER A 137 -16.24 4.08 -11.08
N TYR A 138 -16.27 4.36 -9.79
CA TYR A 138 -17.29 3.83 -8.87
C TYR A 138 -17.78 4.84 -7.84
N ALA A 139 -17.12 5.99 -7.72
CA ALA A 139 -17.42 7.01 -6.74
C ALA A 139 -18.17 8.21 -7.35
N ASP A 140 -18.99 8.89 -6.53
CA ASP A 140 -19.69 10.13 -6.92
C ASP A 140 -18.72 11.31 -7.00
N ILE A 141 -17.67 11.31 -6.16
CA ILE A 141 -16.57 12.26 -6.25
C ILE A 141 -15.27 11.46 -6.31
N GLU A 142 -14.53 11.62 -7.41
CA GLU A 142 -13.24 11.00 -7.61
C GLU A 142 -12.13 12.05 -7.46
N ILE A 143 -11.21 11.79 -6.55
CA ILE A 143 -9.99 12.57 -6.32
C ILE A 143 -8.81 11.64 -6.63
N LYS A 144 -8.48 11.51 -7.93
CA LYS A 144 -7.39 10.64 -8.43
C LYS A 144 -6.26 11.50 -8.98
N ILE A 145 -5.18 11.59 -8.21
CA ILE A 145 -4.05 12.46 -8.56
C ILE A 145 -2.75 11.67 -8.43
N GLN A 146 -2.02 11.51 -9.52
CA GLN A 146 -0.73 10.80 -9.53
C GLN A 146 0.35 11.61 -8.78
N LEU A 147 0.37 11.46 -7.47
CA LEU A 147 1.39 11.96 -6.56
C LEU A 147 2.21 10.81 -5.98
N ALA A 148 3.16 11.12 -5.11
CA ALA A 148 4.08 10.13 -4.57
C ALA A 148 3.41 9.16 -3.59
N SER A 149 2.31 9.58 -2.96
CA SER A 149 1.49 8.78 -2.03
C SER A 149 0.07 9.33 -1.95
N ASN A 150 -0.85 8.56 -1.41
CA ASN A 150 -2.21 9.02 -1.13
C ASN A 150 -2.21 10.09 -0.01
N THR A 151 -1.37 9.94 0.99
CA THR A 151 -1.22 10.95 2.06
C THR A 151 -0.67 12.29 1.56
N GLU A 152 0.09 12.33 0.45
CA GLU A 152 0.44 13.58 -0.23
C GLU A 152 -0.79 14.26 -0.83
N ILE A 153 -1.75 13.51 -1.38
CA ILE A 153 -3.05 14.08 -1.83
C ILE A 153 -3.80 14.67 -0.64
N LEU A 154 -3.84 13.94 0.48
CA LEU A 154 -4.51 14.41 1.69
C LEU A 154 -3.92 15.71 2.22
N TYR A 155 -2.60 15.90 2.14
CA TYR A 155 -1.99 17.18 2.47
C TYR A 155 -2.62 18.33 1.66
N TYR A 156 -2.75 18.18 0.34
CA TYR A 156 -3.37 19.22 -0.50
C TYR A 156 -4.86 19.40 -0.24
N PHE A 157 -5.56 18.31 0.07
CA PHE A 157 -6.96 18.37 0.50
C PHE A 157 -7.13 19.24 1.76
N LEU A 158 -6.26 19.05 2.75
CA LEU A 158 -6.28 19.82 3.99
C LEU A 158 -5.98 21.30 3.76
N GLU A 159 -4.95 21.61 2.98
CA GLU A 159 -4.57 22.98 2.62
C GLU A 159 -5.72 23.72 1.88
N GLU A 160 -6.33 23.08 0.87
CA GLU A 160 -7.39 23.71 0.07
C GLU A 160 -8.65 23.99 0.92
N ASN A 161 -8.92 23.16 1.92
CA ASN A 161 -10.07 23.32 2.82
C ASN A 161 -9.74 24.07 4.12
N SER A 162 -8.52 24.59 4.26
CA SER A 162 -8.03 25.31 5.45
C SER A 162 -8.21 24.50 6.74
N ILE A 163 -7.96 23.18 6.68
CA ILE A 163 -8.01 22.28 7.82
C ILE A 163 -6.64 22.28 8.51
N GLU A 164 -6.62 22.50 9.82
CA GLU A 164 -5.39 22.55 10.59
C GLU A 164 -4.70 21.18 10.64
N ILE A 165 -3.40 21.16 10.35
CA ILE A 165 -2.57 19.98 10.46
C ILE A 165 -1.92 19.93 11.83
N ASN A 166 -2.46 19.10 12.71
CA ASN A 166 -1.89 18.85 14.02
C ASN A 166 -0.78 17.78 13.95
N LYS A 167 -0.17 17.46 15.09
CA LYS A 167 0.93 16.50 15.18
C LYS A 167 0.53 15.08 14.74
N ASN A 168 -0.69 14.62 15.00
CA ASN A 168 -1.17 13.30 14.60
C ASN A 168 -1.28 13.22 13.08
N ILE A 169 -1.95 14.19 12.47
CA ILE A 169 -2.08 14.31 11.02
C ILE A 169 -0.69 14.40 10.37
N ALA A 170 0.23 15.20 10.94
CA ALA A 170 1.59 15.31 10.43
C ALA A 170 2.36 13.98 10.49
N ASN A 171 2.18 13.17 11.55
CA ASN A 171 2.76 11.82 11.64
C ASN A 171 2.19 10.91 10.55
N CYS A 172 0.88 10.89 10.36
CA CYS A 172 0.24 10.08 9.31
C CYS A 172 0.75 10.48 7.92
N ILE A 173 0.72 11.78 7.57
CA ILE A 173 1.17 12.24 6.24
C ILE A 173 2.63 11.85 5.99
N LEU A 174 3.51 12.08 6.97
CA LEU A 174 4.92 11.74 6.80
C LEU A 174 5.13 10.22 6.70
N SER A 175 4.37 9.41 7.43
CA SER A 175 4.47 7.95 7.39
C SER A 175 4.14 7.40 6.00
N GLY A 176 3.01 7.81 5.41
CA GLY A 176 2.62 7.38 4.07
C GLY A 176 3.62 7.85 3.01
N ILE A 177 4.02 9.13 3.02
CA ILE A 177 5.03 9.63 2.08
C ILE A 177 6.32 8.81 2.16
N LEU A 178 6.84 8.54 3.36
CA LEU A 178 8.10 7.80 3.52
C LEU A 178 8.01 6.38 2.97
N THR A 179 6.93 5.68 3.23
CA THR A 179 6.79 4.28 2.79
C THR A 179 6.58 4.17 1.29
N ASP A 180 5.69 4.96 0.71
CA ASP A 180 5.38 4.92 -0.72
C ASP A 180 6.48 5.48 -1.61
N THR A 181 7.41 6.22 -1.02
CA THR A 181 8.58 6.73 -1.73
C THR A 181 9.85 5.93 -1.47
N GLY A 182 9.75 4.83 -0.70
CA GLY A 182 10.93 4.07 -0.27
C GLY A 182 11.92 4.97 0.48
N ASN A 183 11.43 5.86 1.34
CA ASN A 183 12.22 6.89 2.03
C ASN A 183 12.91 7.87 1.07
N PHE A 184 12.15 8.39 0.13
CA PHE A 184 12.57 9.34 -0.92
C PHE A 184 13.51 8.75 -1.97
N LEU A 185 13.62 7.44 -2.10
CA LEU A 185 14.47 6.78 -3.10
C LEU A 185 13.76 6.60 -4.45
N TYR A 186 12.44 6.62 -4.47
CA TYR A 186 11.70 6.34 -5.71
C TYR A 186 11.55 7.57 -6.60
N PRO A 187 11.48 7.37 -7.94
CA PRO A 187 11.35 8.46 -8.91
C PRO A 187 10.03 9.24 -8.84
N SER A 188 9.06 8.78 -8.04
CA SER A 188 7.84 9.52 -7.75
C SER A 188 8.07 10.77 -6.90
N VAL A 189 9.21 10.83 -6.19
CA VAL A 189 9.59 11.96 -5.33
C VAL A 189 9.83 13.22 -6.14
N LYS A 190 9.16 14.31 -5.76
CA LYS A 190 9.31 15.64 -6.35
C LYS A 190 9.77 16.65 -5.28
N ASN A 191 10.14 17.83 -5.71
CA ASN A 191 10.49 18.92 -4.78
C ASN A 191 9.36 19.22 -3.79
N GLU A 192 8.11 19.14 -4.25
CA GLU A 192 6.92 19.36 -3.43
C GLU A 192 6.81 18.29 -2.33
N THR A 193 7.05 17.04 -2.64
CA THR A 193 7.06 15.91 -1.68
C THR A 193 8.04 16.17 -0.53
N LEU A 194 9.26 16.66 -0.86
CA LEU A 194 10.27 17.00 0.15
C LEU A 194 9.86 18.22 1.00
N LYS A 195 9.24 19.24 0.39
CA LYS A 195 8.73 20.41 1.11
C LYS A 195 7.61 20.04 2.08
N ILE A 196 6.67 19.21 1.64
CA ILE A 196 5.60 18.69 2.48
C ILE A 196 6.18 17.93 3.65
N SER A 197 7.09 17.00 3.41
CA SER A 197 7.75 16.21 4.45
C SER A 197 8.49 17.10 5.46
N SER A 198 9.22 18.11 5.01
CA SER A 198 9.88 19.11 5.87
C SER A 198 8.87 19.86 6.75
N ARG A 199 7.71 20.23 6.18
CA ARG A 199 6.64 20.87 6.94
C ARG A 199 6.05 19.93 8.00
N MET A 200 5.83 18.65 7.67
CA MET A 200 5.33 17.66 8.64
C MET A 200 6.31 17.50 9.82
N LEU A 201 7.61 17.48 9.55
CA LEU A 201 8.64 17.48 10.60
C LEU A 201 8.55 18.72 11.48
N SER A 202 8.36 19.90 10.89
CA SER A 202 8.22 21.17 11.62
C SER A 202 6.97 21.21 12.50
N LEU A 203 5.90 20.47 12.10
CA LEU A 203 4.67 20.29 12.88
C LEU A 203 4.78 19.18 13.95
N GLY A 204 5.94 18.56 14.09
CA GLY A 204 6.25 17.62 15.16
C GLY A 204 6.07 16.15 14.80
N ALA A 205 6.06 15.81 13.51
CA ALA A 205 6.09 14.43 13.09
C ALA A 205 7.36 13.72 13.60
N GLN A 206 7.20 12.49 14.09
CA GLN A 206 8.23 11.74 14.79
C GLN A 206 9.04 10.85 13.84
N PHE A 207 9.84 11.44 12.95
CA PHE A 207 10.63 10.74 11.97
C PHE A 207 11.42 9.52 12.52
N PRO A 208 12.14 9.60 13.64
CA PRO A 208 12.85 8.43 14.19
C PRO A 208 11.90 7.28 14.54
N LYS A 209 10.69 7.57 15.05
CA LYS A 209 9.70 6.55 15.37
C LYS A 209 9.17 5.89 14.09
N ILE A 210 8.88 6.68 13.05
CA ILE A 210 8.42 6.18 11.76
C ILE A 210 9.49 5.26 11.14
N VAL A 211 10.73 5.74 11.02
CA VAL A 211 11.83 4.96 10.43
C VAL A 211 12.13 3.68 11.20
N ASN A 212 12.06 3.71 12.53
CA ASN A 212 12.29 2.51 13.34
C ASN A 212 11.20 1.45 13.08
N ASN A 213 9.96 1.85 12.82
CA ASN A 213 8.86 0.91 12.57
C ASN A 213 8.72 0.50 11.11
N THR A 214 9.31 1.21 10.16
CA THR A 214 9.22 0.88 8.73
C THR A 214 10.50 0.24 8.19
N LEU A 215 11.66 0.84 8.46
CA LEU A 215 12.96 0.39 7.92
C LEU A 215 13.73 -0.51 8.88
N ARG A 216 13.70 -0.22 10.18
CA ARG A 216 14.51 -0.89 11.20
C ARG A 216 13.77 -2.00 11.94
N ASN A 217 12.59 -2.32 11.51
CA ASN A 217 11.69 -3.32 12.10
C ASN A 217 11.86 -4.70 11.45
N LYS A 218 13.05 -5.08 11.05
CA LYS A 218 13.28 -6.40 10.42
C LYS A 218 13.48 -7.44 11.50
N ASN A 219 12.73 -8.53 11.43
CA ASN A 219 12.93 -9.67 12.30
C ASN A 219 14.12 -10.52 11.82
N PHE A 220 14.54 -11.46 12.67
CA PHE A 220 15.68 -12.32 12.35
C PHE A 220 15.41 -13.24 11.16
N SER A 221 14.17 -13.70 10.97
CA SER A 221 13.78 -14.54 9.84
C SER A 221 13.89 -13.79 8.52
N ASP A 222 13.46 -12.53 8.44
CA ASP A 222 13.61 -11.71 7.25
C ASP A 222 15.08 -11.52 6.87
N MET A 223 15.95 -11.31 7.87
CA MET A 223 17.40 -11.24 7.64
C MET A 223 17.97 -12.56 7.11
N LYS A 224 17.43 -13.72 7.53
CA LYS A 224 17.81 -15.02 6.98
C LYS A 224 17.34 -15.17 5.53
N VAL A 225 16.11 -14.77 5.21
CA VAL A 225 15.61 -14.72 3.83
C VAL A 225 16.52 -13.84 2.97
N TRP A 226 16.87 -12.66 3.45
CA TRP A 226 17.76 -11.74 2.72
C TRP A 226 19.15 -12.36 2.48
N ALA A 227 19.71 -13.04 3.48
CA ALA A 227 20.99 -13.70 3.33
C ALA A 227 20.97 -14.75 2.19
N ILE A 228 19.94 -15.61 2.14
CA ILE A 228 19.77 -16.62 1.08
C ILE A 228 19.58 -15.95 -0.28
N VAL A 229 18.69 -14.96 -0.37
CA VAL A 229 18.43 -14.24 -1.62
C VAL A 229 19.70 -13.55 -2.14
N LEU A 230 20.48 -12.91 -1.27
CA LEU A 230 21.72 -12.24 -1.68
C LEU A 230 22.83 -13.22 -2.06
N GLU A 231 22.92 -14.38 -1.39
CA GLU A 231 23.85 -15.45 -1.76
C GLU A 231 23.54 -16.02 -3.15
N ASN A 232 22.26 -16.14 -3.47
CA ASN A 232 21.77 -16.63 -4.77
C ASN A 232 21.77 -15.56 -5.88
N LEU A 233 22.20 -14.33 -5.60
CA LEU A 233 22.19 -13.25 -6.57
C LEU A 233 23.18 -13.50 -7.71
N ARG A 234 22.69 -13.40 -8.95
CA ARG A 234 23.48 -13.59 -10.17
C ARG A 234 23.15 -12.49 -11.17
N ILE A 235 24.12 -12.16 -12.02
CA ILE A 235 23.93 -11.22 -13.14
C ILE A 235 24.02 -12.00 -14.45
N ASN A 236 23.04 -11.75 -15.32
CA ASN A 236 23.07 -12.20 -16.71
C ASN A 236 23.31 -10.99 -17.60
N GLU A 237 24.55 -10.78 -17.99
CA GLU A 237 24.97 -9.65 -18.81
C GLU A 237 24.29 -9.61 -20.18
N LYS A 238 24.02 -10.79 -20.79
CA LYS A 238 23.37 -10.90 -22.10
C LYS A 238 21.97 -10.28 -22.10
N TYR A 239 21.22 -10.43 -21.03
CA TYR A 239 19.85 -9.94 -20.90
C TYR A 239 19.76 -8.70 -20.02
N ASP A 240 20.89 -8.22 -19.49
CA ASP A 240 20.95 -7.02 -18.65
C ASP A 240 20.03 -7.12 -17.42
N ILE A 241 20.08 -8.30 -16.77
CA ILE A 241 19.22 -8.64 -15.64
C ILE A 241 20.03 -9.21 -14.48
N ALA A 242 19.77 -8.70 -13.27
CA ALA A 242 20.13 -9.39 -12.05
C ALA A 242 18.96 -10.26 -11.60
N PHE A 243 19.24 -11.49 -11.23
CA PHE A 243 18.20 -12.37 -10.72
C PHE A 243 18.66 -13.10 -9.47
N SER A 244 17.70 -13.43 -8.64
CA SER A 244 17.88 -14.30 -7.49
C SER A 244 16.67 -15.20 -7.32
N PHE A 245 16.80 -16.16 -6.40
CA PHE A 245 15.72 -17.11 -6.15
C PHE A 245 15.71 -17.55 -4.68
N PHE A 246 14.53 -18.01 -4.28
CA PHE A 246 14.25 -18.60 -2.98
C PHE A 246 13.38 -19.84 -3.20
N THR A 247 13.93 -21.02 -2.88
CA THR A 247 13.29 -22.30 -3.20
C THR A 247 12.28 -22.72 -2.13
N TYR A 248 11.45 -23.71 -2.43
CA TYR A 248 10.58 -24.34 -1.45
C TYR A 248 11.38 -24.99 -0.28
N GLU A 249 12.56 -25.53 -0.57
CA GLU A 249 13.45 -26.07 0.46
C GLU A 249 13.94 -24.99 1.41
N ASP A 250 14.26 -23.79 0.91
CA ASP A 250 14.64 -22.65 1.74
C ASP A 250 13.51 -22.25 2.72
N PHE A 251 12.24 -22.24 2.25
CA PHE A 251 11.09 -22.04 3.11
C PHE A 251 11.03 -23.08 4.22
N GLN A 252 11.09 -24.36 3.87
CA GLN A 252 11.07 -25.45 4.84
C GLN A 252 12.21 -25.37 5.86
N ASN A 253 13.39 -24.92 5.45
CA ASN A 253 14.54 -24.80 6.34
C ASN A 253 14.35 -23.66 7.36
N ILE A 254 13.74 -22.55 6.96
CA ILE A 254 13.39 -21.47 7.88
C ILE A 254 12.27 -21.89 8.84
N GLU A 255 11.24 -22.57 8.36
CA GLU A 255 10.17 -23.13 9.20
C GLU A 255 10.70 -24.12 10.26
N LYS A 256 11.63 -24.99 9.90
CA LYS A 256 12.30 -25.92 10.84
C LYS A 256 13.03 -25.19 11.98
N MET A 257 13.41 -23.92 11.77
CA MET A 257 14.02 -23.08 12.81
C MET A 257 12.95 -22.41 13.72
N ASN A 258 11.65 -22.68 13.53
CA ASN A 258 10.53 -22.00 14.17
C ASN A 258 10.54 -20.46 13.92
N LEU A 259 10.89 -20.05 12.72
CA LEU A 259 10.93 -18.67 12.31
C LEU A 259 9.80 -18.40 11.31
N GLU A 260 9.04 -17.31 11.54
CA GLU A 260 8.00 -16.85 10.63
C GLU A 260 8.56 -15.77 9.71
N ILE A 261 8.33 -15.92 8.41
CA ILE A 261 8.75 -14.95 7.39
C ILE A 261 7.64 -13.90 7.27
N SER A 262 8.01 -12.62 7.34
CA SER A 262 7.04 -11.54 7.15
C SER A 262 6.59 -11.44 5.68
N GLU A 263 5.36 -10.99 5.44
CA GLU A 263 4.83 -10.80 4.09
C GLU A 263 5.70 -9.85 3.25
N ASP A 264 6.31 -8.85 3.88
CA ASP A 264 7.10 -7.81 3.23
C ASP A 264 8.57 -8.20 2.98
N ALA A 265 9.06 -9.30 3.55
CA ALA A 265 10.47 -9.69 3.46
C ALA A 265 11.00 -9.71 2.02
N PHE A 266 10.20 -10.28 1.10
CA PHE A 266 10.57 -10.40 -0.31
C PHE A 266 10.42 -9.10 -1.10
N GLY A 267 9.41 -8.30 -0.81
CA GLY A 267 9.20 -7.00 -1.45
C GLY A 267 10.37 -6.03 -1.20
N LEU A 268 10.83 -5.99 0.04
CA LEU A 268 11.92 -5.13 0.47
C LEU A 268 13.28 -5.56 -0.09
N ILE A 269 13.58 -6.87 -0.12
CA ILE A 269 14.85 -7.33 -0.70
C ILE A 269 14.91 -7.10 -2.20
N VAL A 270 13.80 -7.28 -2.94
CA VAL A 270 13.75 -6.98 -4.38
C VAL A 270 13.96 -5.48 -4.64
N SER A 271 13.37 -4.64 -3.80
CA SER A 271 13.61 -3.19 -3.88
C SER A 271 15.06 -2.83 -3.56
N PHE A 272 15.70 -3.52 -2.61
CA PHE A 272 17.12 -3.36 -2.35
C PHE A 272 17.99 -3.81 -3.53
N MET A 273 17.70 -4.98 -4.12
CA MET A 273 18.39 -5.47 -5.32
C MET A 273 18.27 -4.49 -6.50
N SER A 274 17.17 -3.75 -6.62
CA SER A 274 16.99 -2.77 -7.70
C SER A 274 17.94 -1.57 -7.61
N SER A 275 18.70 -1.43 -6.51
CA SER A 275 19.77 -0.43 -6.39
C SER A 275 21.07 -0.80 -7.13
N LEU A 276 21.15 -2.03 -7.70
CA LEU A 276 22.29 -2.42 -8.53
C LEU A 276 22.43 -1.51 -9.74
N SER A 277 23.61 -0.92 -9.91
CA SER A 277 23.93 0.02 -10.98
C SER A 277 24.28 -0.66 -12.31
N GLU A 278 24.56 -1.96 -12.27
CA GLU A 278 25.09 -2.75 -13.38
C GLU A 278 23.99 -3.27 -14.32
N VAL A 279 22.73 -3.29 -13.88
CA VAL A 279 21.64 -3.93 -14.62
C VAL A 279 20.41 -3.05 -14.72
N SER A 280 19.66 -3.20 -15.82
CA SER A 280 18.41 -2.46 -16.04
C SER A 280 17.19 -3.15 -15.44
N THR A 281 17.27 -4.43 -15.10
CA THR A 281 16.14 -5.21 -14.55
C THR A 281 16.59 -6.10 -13.42
N VAL A 282 15.74 -6.26 -12.44
CA VAL A 282 15.93 -7.20 -11.33
C VAL A 282 14.75 -8.16 -11.26
N LEU A 283 15.02 -9.45 -11.07
CA LEU A 283 14.04 -10.52 -10.93
C LEU A 283 14.32 -11.32 -9.67
N LEU A 284 13.31 -11.49 -8.83
CA LEU A 284 13.30 -12.49 -7.78
C LEU A 284 12.24 -13.55 -8.08
N LEU A 285 12.67 -14.81 -8.11
CA LEU A 285 11.78 -15.97 -8.19
C LEU A 285 11.66 -16.60 -6.81
N LYS A 286 10.44 -16.86 -6.34
CA LYS A 286 10.20 -17.57 -5.10
C LYS A 286 9.19 -18.69 -5.27
N GLU A 287 9.44 -19.82 -4.68
CA GLU A 287 8.56 -20.98 -4.63
C GLU A 287 8.03 -21.16 -3.21
N GLU A 288 6.95 -20.48 -2.85
CA GLU A 288 6.33 -20.58 -1.50
C GLU A 288 5.60 -21.89 -1.29
N LYS A 289 5.06 -22.46 -2.36
CA LYS A 289 4.39 -23.75 -2.38
C LYS A 289 4.99 -24.59 -3.48
N MET A 290 5.17 -25.87 -3.22
CA MET A 290 5.68 -26.81 -4.20
C MET A 290 4.87 -26.72 -5.51
N GLY A 291 5.58 -26.44 -6.61
CA GLY A 291 4.97 -26.32 -7.93
C GLY A 291 4.35 -24.97 -8.27
N GLU A 292 4.50 -23.93 -7.41
CA GLU A 292 4.01 -22.57 -7.66
C GLU A 292 5.16 -21.55 -7.49
N ILE A 293 5.56 -20.92 -8.57
CA ILE A 293 6.62 -19.90 -8.58
C ILE A 293 5.99 -18.52 -8.75
N LYS A 294 6.35 -17.60 -7.86
CA LYS A 294 6.03 -16.17 -7.96
C LYS A 294 7.29 -15.40 -8.38
N GLY A 295 7.19 -14.66 -9.47
CA GLY A 295 8.23 -13.75 -9.94
C GLY A 295 7.93 -12.32 -9.58
N ASN A 296 8.91 -11.60 -9.06
CA ASN A 296 8.85 -10.17 -8.78
C ASN A 296 9.90 -9.45 -9.63
N LEU A 297 9.45 -8.52 -10.45
CA LEU A 297 10.27 -7.71 -11.35
C LEU A 297 10.35 -6.27 -10.86
N ARG A 298 11.53 -5.68 -10.93
CA ARG A 298 11.78 -4.26 -10.69
C ARG A 298 12.70 -3.71 -11.77
N VAL A 299 12.55 -2.42 -12.09
CA VAL A 299 13.53 -1.70 -12.90
C VAL A 299 14.74 -1.42 -12.02
N GLY A 300 15.94 -1.67 -12.54
CA GLY A 300 17.22 -1.35 -11.90
C GLY A 300 17.56 0.14 -11.97
N SER A 301 18.76 0.48 -11.46
CA SER A 301 19.20 1.88 -11.36
C SER A 301 19.85 2.44 -12.63
N THR A 302 19.78 1.75 -13.76
CA THR A 302 20.30 2.26 -15.04
C THR A 302 19.35 3.29 -15.68
N ASP A 303 19.88 4.14 -16.56
CA ASP A 303 19.08 5.12 -17.32
C ASP A 303 18.21 4.51 -18.44
N LYS A 304 18.19 3.17 -18.57
CA LYS A 304 17.40 2.49 -19.59
C LYS A 304 15.91 2.52 -19.27
N ASP A 305 15.09 2.86 -20.25
CA ASP A 305 13.64 2.87 -20.15
C ASP A 305 13.07 1.44 -20.33
N VAL A 306 13.00 0.66 -19.26
CA VAL A 306 12.45 -0.69 -19.24
C VAL A 306 11.03 -0.68 -18.70
N ASP A 307 10.14 -1.46 -19.33
CA ASP A 307 8.78 -1.72 -18.84
C ASP A 307 8.67 -3.16 -18.32
N VAL A 308 8.77 -3.31 -17.00
CA VAL A 308 8.67 -4.64 -16.38
C VAL A 308 7.24 -5.16 -16.32
N ALA A 309 6.21 -4.30 -16.43
CA ALA A 309 4.83 -4.75 -16.53
C ALA A 309 4.58 -5.43 -17.87
N TYR A 310 5.15 -4.88 -18.94
CA TYR A 310 5.12 -5.52 -20.27
C TYR A 310 5.82 -6.88 -20.23
N LEU A 311 6.98 -6.99 -19.58
CA LEU A 311 7.67 -8.29 -19.43
C LEU A 311 6.82 -9.29 -18.62
N ALA A 312 6.23 -8.87 -17.51
CA ALA A 312 5.38 -9.73 -16.68
C ALA A 312 4.15 -10.24 -17.46
N SER A 313 3.59 -9.43 -18.35
CA SER A 313 2.39 -9.79 -19.13
C SER A 313 2.57 -11.01 -20.03
N PHE A 314 3.79 -11.26 -20.53
CA PHE A 314 4.11 -12.48 -21.29
C PHE A 314 4.01 -13.76 -20.45
N LEU A 315 4.10 -13.62 -19.11
CA LEU A 315 3.99 -14.73 -18.17
C LEU A 315 2.65 -14.73 -17.43
N GLY A 316 1.65 -14.03 -18.00
CA GLY A 316 0.30 -13.94 -17.43
C GLY A 316 0.22 -13.04 -16.17
N GLY A 317 1.24 -12.23 -15.93
CA GLY A 317 1.29 -11.30 -14.84
C GLY A 317 0.97 -9.86 -15.25
N GLY A 318 1.32 -8.90 -14.39
CA GLY A 318 1.10 -7.47 -14.61
C GLY A 318 1.66 -6.61 -13.49
N GLY A 319 1.34 -5.33 -13.52
CA GLY A 319 1.79 -4.37 -12.53
C GLY A 319 2.03 -2.98 -13.13
N HIS A 320 2.90 -2.23 -12.51
CA HIS A 320 3.35 -0.93 -13.00
C HIS A 320 4.61 -1.06 -13.85
N LYS A 321 4.84 -0.08 -14.73
CA LYS A 321 6.04 -0.01 -15.60
C LYS A 321 7.34 -0.30 -14.85
N LYS A 322 7.47 0.11 -13.58
CA LYS A 322 8.69 -0.04 -12.76
C LYS A 322 8.66 -1.19 -11.77
N ALA A 323 7.50 -1.81 -11.54
CA ALA A 323 7.30 -2.86 -10.56
C ALA A 323 6.16 -3.79 -10.99
N ALA A 324 6.46 -5.04 -11.28
CA ALA A 324 5.49 -6.01 -11.75
C ALA A 324 5.73 -7.39 -11.14
N GLY A 325 4.73 -8.26 -11.24
CA GLY A 325 4.83 -9.63 -10.79
C GLY A 325 4.07 -10.59 -11.67
N PHE A 326 4.40 -11.86 -11.58
CA PHE A 326 3.71 -12.94 -12.26
C PHE A 326 3.70 -14.19 -11.41
N MET A 327 2.82 -15.11 -11.72
CA MET A 327 2.80 -16.46 -11.15
C MET A 327 2.89 -17.48 -12.26
N MET A 328 3.63 -18.55 -12.04
CA MET A 328 3.73 -19.64 -12.98
C MET A 328 3.80 -20.99 -12.25
N LYS A 329 3.39 -22.06 -12.93
CA LYS A 329 3.56 -23.43 -12.44
C LYS A 329 4.98 -23.90 -12.70
N GLY A 330 5.54 -24.67 -11.78
CA GLY A 330 6.86 -25.24 -11.87
C GLY A 330 7.58 -25.22 -10.55
N SER A 331 8.71 -25.89 -10.46
CA SER A 331 9.58 -25.90 -9.28
C SER A 331 10.96 -25.38 -9.63
N LEU A 332 11.59 -24.70 -8.67
CA LEU A 332 12.94 -24.17 -8.81
C LEU A 332 13.97 -25.24 -8.44
N ILE A 333 14.81 -25.63 -9.40
CA ILE A 333 15.90 -26.57 -9.17
C ILE A 333 17.22 -25.86 -9.49
N GLN A 334 18.13 -25.86 -8.51
CA GLN A 334 19.50 -25.40 -8.70
C GLN A 334 20.40 -26.61 -9.01
N GLU A 335 20.98 -26.61 -10.19
CA GLU A 335 22.01 -27.59 -10.59
C GLU A 335 23.32 -26.85 -10.88
N ASN A 336 24.29 -26.98 -9.99
CA ASN A 336 25.52 -26.18 -10.03
C ASN A 336 25.23 -24.68 -10.06
N ASP A 337 25.72 -23.97 -11.08
CA ASP A 337 25.48 -22.52 -11.27
C ASP A 337 24.25 -22.21 -12.13
N THR A 338 23.45 -23.20 -12.47
CA THR A 338 22.26 -23.02 -13.33
C THR A 338 20.99 -23.19 -12.53
N LEU A 339 20.10 -22.20 -12.62
CA LEU A 339 18.73 -22.30 -12.13
C LEU A 339 17.83 -22.80 -13.27
N ARG A 340 17.04 -23.82 -13.00
CA ARG A 340 16.02 -24.36 -13.91
C ARG A 340 14.65 -24.31 -13.30
N ILE A 341 13.66 -24.09 -14.14
CA ILE A 341 12.24 -24.24 -13.83
C ILE A 341 11.80 -25.55 -14.49
N VAL A 342 11.25 -26.47 -13.72
CA VAL A 342 10.81 -27.79 -14.16
C VAL A 342 9.35 -28.01 -13.86
#